data_0b7e16b4061b35fac2f8647748a90a02
#
_entry.id   0b7e16b4061b35fac2f8647748a90a02
#
_cell.length_a   1.000
_cell.length_b   1.000
_cell.length_c   1.000
_cell.angle_alpha   90.00
_cell.angle_beta   90.00
_cell.angle_gamma   90.00
#
_symmetry.space_group_name_H-M   'P 1'
#
loop_
_entity.id
_entity.type
_entity.pdbx_description
1 polymer ?
#
loop_
_entity_poly.entity_id
_entity_poly.type
_entity_poly.pdbx_seq_one_letter_code
_entity_poly.pdbx_strand_id
1 'polypeptide(L)'
;MYYEVFIDVLFVINFVMDYFLLRLACRLLGHSATWPRSLAGAAIGAAGICLLAVFPMGRNLNTILIHVVVNTIMVRFGCNLKKWREIAQGVLVLYGAGFLLGGMLLMLQRATGSRGVRAFFLLGTVSYMLLAAGIRVCSRAKRKRARLLRVWLYANGKCHEGRGLYDTGNQLWDPVSNKPVSIGDSAIWEALFSPQVRDGLLKFGEGENPVDAGLLVRLHPHFLPF
;
A
#
# COMPACT_ATOMS: atom_id res chain seq x y z
N MET A 1 9.36 -41.75 -23.91
CA MET A 1 9.46 -41.55 -22.47
C MET A 1 8.12 -40.98 -22.06
N TYR A 2 7.26 -41.78 -21.39
CA TYR A 2 5.95 -41.34 -20.94
C TYR A 2 6.18 -40.65 -19.59
N TYR A 3 5.83 -39.37 -19.48
CA TYR A 3 5.81 -38.64 -18.21
C TYR A 3 4.45 -38.85 -17.57
N GLU A 4 4.40 -39.53 -16.44
CA GLU A 4 3.21 -39.53 -15.61
C GLU A 4 3.08 -38.19 -14.88
N VAL A 5 2.06 -37.43 -15.23
CA VAL A 5 1.75 -36.17 -14.56
C VAL A 5 0.73 -36.47 -13.47
N PHE A 6 1.13 -36.36 -12.23
CA PHE A 6 0.22 -36.45 -11.09
C PHE A 6 -0.58 -35.15 -10.98
N ILE A 7 -1.84 -35.20 -11.40
CA ILE A 7 -2.72 -34.03 -11.51
C ILE A 7 -3.01 -33.42 -10.15
N ASP A 8 -3.10 -34.24 -9.11
CA ASP A 8 -3.26 -33.83 -7.71
C ASP A 8 -2.07 -32.99 -7.23
N VAL A 9 -0.86 -33.46 -7.48
CA VAL A 9 0.38 -32.73 -7.15
C VAL A 9 0.47 -31.43 -7.96
N LEU A 10 0.15 -31.49 -9.26
CA LEU A 10 0.13 -30.32 -10.13
C LEU A 10 -0.87 -29.27 -9.62
N PHE A 11 -2.08 -29.70 -9.23
CA PHE A 11 -3.10 -28.83 -8.67
C PHE A 11 -2.62 -28.15 -7.38
N VAL A 12 -2.11 -28.94 -6.43
CA VAL A 12 -1.69 -28.39 -5.11
C VAL A 12 -0.52 -27.42 -5.25
N ILE A 13 0.47 -27.73 -6.10
CA ILE A 13 1.61 -26.85 -6.34
C ILE A 13 1.12 -25.51 -6.91
N ASN A 14 0.31 -25.53 -7.98
CA ASN A 14 -0.19 -24.31 -8.61
C ASN A 14 -1.12 -23.55 -7.65
N PHE A 15 -2.02 -24.22 -6.96
CA PHE A 15 -2.94 -23.59 -6.00
C PHE A 15 -2.20 -22.80 -4.92
N VAL A 16 -1.17 -23.37 -4.31
CA VAL A 16 -0.39 -22.67 -3.27
C VAL A 16 0.39 -21.51 -3.85
N MET A 17 1.03 -21.71 -5.00
CA MET A 17 1.81 -20.66 -5.66
C MET A 17 0.92 -19.52 -6.17
N ASP A 18 -0.19 -19.82 -6.80
CA ASP A 18 -1.17 -18.84 -7.27
C ASP A 18 -1.76 -18.03 -6.10
N TYR A 19 -2.02 -18.70 -4.97
CA TYR A 19 -2.44 -18.00 -3.76
C TYR A 19 -1.40 -16.99 -3.28
N PHE A 20 -0.12 -17.38 -3.23
CA PHE A 20 0.96 -16.46 -2.85
C PHE A 20 1.09 -15.31 -3.84
N LEU A 21 1.03 -15.59 -5.14
CA LEU A 21 1.10 -14.60 -6.20
C LEU A 21 -0.05 -13.59 -6.12
N LEU A 22 -1.29 -14.06 -5.96
CA LEU A 22 -2.45 -13.19 -5.79
C LEU A 22 -2.35 -12.33 -4.55
N ARG A 23 -1.91 -12.88 -3.41
CA ARG A 23 -1.72 -12.11 -2.17
C ARG A 23 -0.65 -11.03 -2.33
N LEU A 24 0.44 -11.29 -3.05
CA LEU A 24 1.48 -10.31 -3.35
C LEU A 24 0.95 -9.26 -4.33
N ALA A 25 0.31 -9.67 -5.42
CA ALA A 25 -0.23 -8.78 -6.43
C ALA A 25 -1.28 -7.82 -5.86
N CYS A 26 -2.27 -8.33 -5.11
CA CYS A 26 -3.29 -7.49 -4.47
C CYS A 26 -2.67 -6.47 -3.50
N ARG A 27 -1.60 -6.85 -2.79
CA ARG A 27 -0.86 -5.97 -1.88
C ARG A 27 -0.11 -4.86 -2.62
N LEU A 28 0.53 -5.19 -3.73
CA LEU A 28 1.24 -4.24 -4.59
C LEU A 28 0.29 -3.24 -5.24
N LEU A 29 -0.90 -3.69 -5.63
CA LEU A 29 -1.98 -2.86 -6.17
C LEU A 29 -2.66 -1.96 -5.12
N GLY A 30 -2.43 -2.22 -3.82
CA GLY A 30 -3.10 -1.50 -2.74
C GLY A 30 -4.58 -1.88 -2.57
N HIS A 31 -5.03 -2.97 -3.20
CA HIS A 31 -6.39 -3.47 -3.07
C HIS A 31 -6.54 -4.39 -1.86
N SER A 32 -7.63 -4.21 -1.09
CA SER A 32 -7.98 -5.08 0.04
C SER A 32 -8.68 -6.34 -0.47
N ALA A 33 -7.92 -7.33 -0.91
CA ALA A 33 -8.49 -8.64 -1.19
C ALA A 33 -8.64 -9.45 0.10
N THR A 34 -9.85 -9.95 0.33
CA THR A 34 -10.10 -10.90 1.43
C THR A 34 -9.42 -12.24 1.12
N TRP A 35 -8.97 -12.93 2.16
CA TRP A 35 -8.29 -14.20 1.99
C TRP A 35 -9.14 -15.27 1.25
N PRO A 36 -10.48 -15.41 1.45
CA PRO A 36 -11.28 -16.38 0.72
C PRO A 36 -11.37 -16.09 -0.79
N ARG A 37 -11.37 -14.81 -1.20
CA ARG A 37 -11.33 -14.46 -2.63
C ARG A 37 -10.02 -14.82 -3.28
N SER A 38 -8.89 -14.60 -2.59
CA SER A 38 -7.58 -15.02 -3.10
C SER A 38 -7.47 -16.54 -3.20
N LEU A 39 -8.08 -17.30 -2.27
CA LEU A 39 -8.17 -18.76 -2.36
C LEU A 39 -9.02 -19.21 -3.56
N ALA A 40 -10.19 -18.60 -3.75
CA ALA A 40 -11.05 -18.91 -4.89
C ALA A 40 -10.35 -18.61 -6.22
N GLY A 41 -9.67 -17.45 -6.33
CA GLY A 41 -8.87 -17.09 -7.50
C GLY A 41 -7.75 -18.10 -7.77
N ALA A 42 -7.02 -18.53 -6.75
CA ALA A 42 -5.97 -19.53 -6.86
C ALA A 42 -6.53 -20.92 -7.27
N ALA A 43 -7.70 -21.31 -6.76
CA ALA A 43 -8.37 -22.53 -7.16
C ALA A 43 -8.76 -22.49 -8.65
N ILE A 44 -9.25 -21.35 -9.15
CA ILE A 44 -9.55 -21.15 -10.58
C ILE A 44 -8.27 -21.28 -11.42
N GLY A 45 -7.17 -20.66 -10.99
CA GLY A 45 -5.87 -20.74 -11.67
C GLY A 45 -5.38 -22.19 -11.78
N ALA A 46 -5.29 -22.88 -10.64
CA ALA A 46 -4.83 -24.26 -10.57
C ALA A 46 -5.73 -25.21 -11.36
N ALA A 47 -7.06 -25.07 -11.26
CA ALA A 47 -8.01 -25.87 -12.04
C ALA A 47 -7.85 -25.64 -13.54
N GLY A 48 -7.67 -24.38 -13.97
CA GLY A 48 -7.42 -24.06 -15.37
C GLY A 48 -6.17 -24.71 -15.92
N ILE A 49 -5.07 -24.71 -15.17
CA ILE A 49 -3.82 -25.37 -15.57
C ILE A 49 -4.02 -26.90 -15.66
N CYS A 50 -4.67 -27.52 -14.67
CA CYS A 50 -4.96 -28.95 -14.68
C CYS A 50 -5.86 -29.34 -15.86
N LEU A 51 -6.89 -28.54 -16.16
CA LEU A 51 -7.79 -28.79 -17.29
C LEU A 51 -7.02 -28.77 -18.62
N LEU A 52 -6.13 -27.80 -18.82
CA LEU A 52 -5.31 -27.69 -20.03
C LEU A 52 -4.20 -28.76 -20.10
N ALA A 53 -3.79 -29.32 -18.97
CA ALA A 53 -2.89 -30.48 -18.93
C ALA A 53 -3.57 -31.77 -19.36
N VAL A 54 -4.86 -31.94 -19.00
CA VAL A 54 -5.66 -33.12 -19.40
C VAL A 54 -6.14 -33.01 -20.85
N PHE A 55 -6.50 -31.82 -21.31
CA PHE A 55 -7.00 -31.56 -22.65
C PHE A 55 -6.06 -30.63 -23.44
N PRO A 56 -4.92 -31.14 -23.94
CA PRO A 56 -3.96 -30.29 -24.67
C PRO A 56 -4.52 -29.89 -26.01
N MET A 57 -4.72 -28.58 -26.20
CA MET A 57 -5.24 -27.98 -27.45
C MET A 57 -4.14 -27.50 -28.43
N GLY A 58 -2.91 -27.95 -28.26
CA GLY A 58 -1.75 -27.44 -28.96
C GLY A 58 -0.99 -26.36 -28.18
N ARG A 59 0.34 -26.40 -28.32
CA ARG A 59 1.26 -25.62 -27.44
C ARG A 59 0.96 -24.12 -27.45
N ASN A 60 0.75 -23.52 -28.61
CA ASN A 60 0.53 -22.06 -28.70
C ASN A 60 -0.82 -21.63 -28.08
N LEU A 61 -1.87 -22.42 -28.38
CA LEU A 61 -3.22 -22.14 -27.89
C LEU A 61 -3.29 -22.32 -26.34
N ASN A 62 -2.71 -23.38 -25.79
CA ASN A 62 -2.60 -23.59 -24.36
C ASN A 62 -1.87 -22.42 -23.66
N THR A 63 -0.76 -21.96 -24.24
CA THR A 63 -0.01 -20.81 -23.71
C THR A 63 -0.89 -19.56 -23.66
N ILE A 64 -1.61 -19.24 -24.75
CA ILE A 64 -2.52 -18.08 -24.79
C ILE A 64 -3.65 -18.25 -23.76
N LEU A 65 -4.27 -19.43 -23.67
CA LEU A 65 -5.35 -19.68 -22.71
C LEU A 65 -4.88 -19.50 -21.26
N ILE A 66 -3.71 -20.03 -20.90
CA ILE A 66 -3.16 -19.85 -19.55
C ILE A 66 -2.86 -18.38 -19.28
N HIS A 67 -2.07 -17.74 -20.12
CA HIS A 67 -1.55 -16.41 -19.84
C HIS A 67 -2.60 -15.30 -20.02
N VAL A 68 -3.53 -15.43 -20.95
CA VAL A 68 -4.54 -14.40 -21.18
C VAL A 68 -5.83 -14.69 -20.44
N VAL A 69 -6.38 -15.89 -20.55
CA VAL A 69 -7.72 -16.18 -20.00
C VAL A 69 -7.62 -16.54 -18.51
N VAL A 70 -6.85 -17.58 -18.18
CA VAL A 70 -6.80 -18.11 -16.79
C VAL A 70 -6.26 -17.05 -15.84
N ASN A 71 -5.13 -16.41 -16.18
CA ASN A 71 -4.53 -15.39 -15.31
C ASN A 71 -5.42 -14.15 -15.17
N THR A 72 -6.13 -13.75 -16.25
CA THR A 72 -7.07 -12.63 -16.20
C THR A 72 -8.25 -12.94 -15.27
N ILE A 73 -8.85 -14.11 -15.39
CA ILE A 73 -9.96 -14.54 -14.52
C ILE A 73 -9.48 -14.64 -13.07
N MET A 74 -8.34 -15.28 -12.86
CA MET A 74 -7.73 -15.44 -11.53
C MET A 74 -7.50 -14.10 -10.83
N VAL A 75 -6.91 -13.11 -11.51
CA VAL A 75 -6.64 -11.77 -10.97
C VAL A 75 -7.94 -11.01 -10.72
N ARG A 76 -8.88 -11.05 -11.68
CA ARG A 76 -10.18 -10.38 -11.55
C ARG A 76 -10.93 -10.82 -10.30
N PHE A 77 -11.04 -12.14 -10.08
CA PHE A 77 -11.72 -12.71 -8.92
C PHE A 77 -10.89 -12.54 -7.64
N GLY A 78 -9.61 -12.88 -7.69
CA GLY A 78 -8.73 -12.89 -6.53
C GLY A 78 -8.50 -11.50 -5.92
N CYS A 79 -8.34 -10.45 -6.75
CA CYS A 79 -8.12 -9.07 -6.30
C CYS A 79 -9.39 -8.20 -6.37
N ASN A 80 -10.56 -8.75 -6.76
CA ASN A 80 -11.83 -8.03 -6.87
C ASN A 80 -11.75 -6.79 -7.78
N LEU A 81 -11.09 -6.93 -8.93
CA LEU A 81 -10.93 -5.84 -9.88
C LEU A 81 -12.15 -5.76 -10.80
N LYS A 82 -12.66 -4.53 -11.01
CA LYS A 82 -13.87 -4.30 -11.82
C LYS A 82 -13.55 -3.66 -13.17
N LYS A 83 -12.60 -2.73 -13.19
CA LYS A 83 -12.26 -1.95 -14.39
C LYS A 83 -11.21 -2.67 -15.22
N TRP A 84 -11.35 -2.63 -16.53
CA TRP A 84 -10.41 -3.27 -17.45
C TRP A 84 -8.96 -2.81 -17.26
N ARG A 85 -8.76 -1.52 -17.03
CA ARG A 85 -7.42 -0.97 -16.75
C ARG A 85 -6.80 -1.54 -15.47
N GLU A 86 -7.59 -1.71 -14.44
CA GLU A 86 -7.15 -2.32 -13.17
C GLU A 86 -6.80 -3.80 -13.37
N ILE A 87 -7.58 -4.52 -14.21
CA ILE A 87 -7.32 -5.93 -14.54
C ILE A 87 -6.01 -6.05 -15.32
N ALA A 88 -5.78 -5.22 -16.33
CA ALA A 88 -4.53 -5.23 -17.11
C ALA A 88 -3.31 -4.92 -16.21
N GLN A 89 -3.41 -3.91 -15.35
CA GLN A 89 -2.39 -3.62 -14.33
C GLN A 89 -2.21 -4.80 -13.36
N GLY A 90 -3.30 -5.43 -12.95
CA GLY A 90 -3.30 -6.59 -12.08
C GLY A 90 -2.55 -7.78 -12.66
N VAL A 91 -2.77 -8.08 -13.95
CA VAL A 91 -2.04 -9.12 -14.66
C VAL A 91 -0.55 -8.78 -14.75
N LEU A 92 -0.20 -7.54 -15.09
CA LEU A 92 1.20 -7.11 -15.13
C LEU A 92 1.89 -7.25 -13.77
N VAL A 93 1.21 -6.82 -12.70
CA VAL A 93 1.72 -6.95 -11.32
C VAL A 93 1.81 -8.41 -10.90
N LEU A 94 0.89 -9.28 -11.34
CA LEU A 94 0.95 -10.72 -11.09
C LEU A 94 2.24 -11.32 -11.68
N TYR A 95 2.58 -10.97 -12.93
CA TYR A 95 3.85 -11.42 -13.54
C TYR A 95 5.06 -10.88 -12.80
N GLY A 96 5.07 -9.61 -12.42
CA GLY A 96 6.13 -9.03 -11.61
C GLY A 96 6.29 -9.75 -10.27
N ALA A 97 5.19 -10.05 -9.60
CA ALA A 97 5.18 -10.85 -8.37
C ALA A 97 5.71 -12.27 -8.60
N GLY A 98 5.38 -12.87 -9.75
CA GLY A 98 5.87 -14.19 -10.17
C GLY A 98 7.38 -14.22 -10.34
N PHE A 99 7.96 -13.24 -11.02
CA PHE A 99 9.41 -13.09 -11.14
C PHE A 99 10.09 -12.93 -9.79
N LEU A 100 9.54 -12.09 -8.90
CA LEU A 100 10.10 -11.88 -7.58
C LEU A 100 10.03 -13.14 -6.71
N LEU A 101 8.86 -13.80 -6.68
CA LEU A 101 8.66 -15.00 -5.89
C LEU A 101 9.50 -16.17 -6.41
N GLY A 102 9.50 -16.38 -7.75
CA GLY A 102 10.28 -17.41 -8.39
C GLY A 102 11.78 -17.19 -8.24
N GLY A 103 12.26 -15.95 -8.44
CA GLY A 103 13.65 -15.59 -8.25
C GLY A 103 14.13 -15.81 -6.82
N MET A 104 13.33 -15.39 -5.83
CA MET A 104 13.62 -15.60 -4.41
C MET A 104 13.65 -17.09 -4.05
N LEU A 105 12.67 -17.87 -4.57
CA LEU A 105 12.62 -19.32 -4.36
C LEU A 105 13.86 -20.00 -4.93
N LEU A 106 14.24 -19.69 -6.17
CA LEU A 106 15.44 -20.25 -6.81
C LEU A 106 16.73 -19.88 -6.06
N MET A 107 16.83 -18.64 -5.57
CA MET A 107 17.95 -18.20 -4.76
C MET A 107 18.06 -19.01 -3.47
N LEU A 108 16.95 -19.22 -2.75
CA LEU A 108 16.92 -20.00 -1.53
C LEU A 108 17.20 -21.48 -1.79
N GLN A 109 16.69 -22.06 -2.86
CA GLN A 109 16.99 -23.44 -3.25
C GLN A 109 18.49 -23.65 -3.54
N ARG A 110 19.13 -22.69 -4.22
CA ARG A 110 20.58 -22.73 -4.45
C ARG A 110 21.38 -22.59 -3.16
N ALA A 111 20.98 -21.68 -2.28
CA ALA A 111 21.68 -21.42 -1.02
C ALA A 111 21.58 -22.61 -0.05
N THR A 112 20.44 -23.30 -0.01
CA THR A 112 20.22 -24.43 0.91
C THR A 112 20.59 -25.79 0.31
N GLY A 113 20.77 -25.88 -1.01
CA GLY A 113 20.94 -27.15 -1.73
C GLY A 113 19.71 -28.07 -1.68
N SER A 114 18.60 -27.59 -1.08
CA SER A 114 17.41 -28.38 -0.84
C SER A 114 16.59 -28.57 -2.12
N ARG A 115 16.23 -29.82 -2.42
CA ARG A 115 15.43 -30.21 -3.59
C ARG A 115 14.24 -31.04 -3.16
N GLY A 116 13.22 -31.13 -4.04
CA GLY A 116 12.02 -31.92 -3.82
C GLY A 116 10.80 -31.11 -3.36
N VAL A 117 9.65 -31.76 -3.35
CA VAL A 117 8.34 -31.11 -3.17
C VAL A 117 8.22 -30.45 -1.78
N ARG A 118 8.70 -31.11 -0.72
CA ARG A 118 8.68 -30.55 0.64
C ARG A 118 9.50 -29.26 0.74
N ALA A 119 10.72 -29.27 0.18
CA ALA A 119 11.59 -28.10 0.15
C ALA A 119 10.95 -26.98 -0.67
N PHE A 120 10.29 -27.30 -1.78
CA PHE A 120 9.59 -26.33 -2.60
C PHE A 120 8.51 -25.57 -1.82
N PHE A 121 7.63 -26.25 -1.08
CA PHE A 121 6.60 -25.60 -0.28
C PHE A 121 7.17 -24.78 0.87
N LEU A 122 8.17 -25.30 1.57
CA LEU A 122 8.79 -24.61 2.69
C LEU A 122 9.52 -23.34 2.21
N LEU A 123 10.37 -23.45 1.21
CA LEU A 123 11.12 -22.31 0.66
C LEU A 123 10.20 -21.33 -0.08
N GLY A 124 9.13 -21.81 -0.72
CA GLY A 124 8.10 -20.97 -1.32
C GLY A 124 7.38 -20.12 -0.28
N THR A 125 7.03 -20.72 0.86
CA THR A 125 6.41 -20.00 1.98
C THR A 125 7.36 -18.97 2.58
N VAL A 126 8.63 -19.32 2.79
CA VAL A 126 9.66 -18.38 3.28
C VAL A 126 9.84 -17.23 2.30
N SER A 127 9.96 -17.51 0.99
CA SER A 127 10.06 -16.50 -0.08
C SER A 127 8.87 -15.55 -0.04
N TYR A 128 7.65 -16.07 0.07
CA TYR A 128 6.45 -15.26 0.19
C TYR A 128 6.47 -14.37 1.43
N MET A 129 6.87 -14.90 2.59
CA MET A 129 6.95 -14.13 3.84
C MET A 129 7.95 -12.99 3.75
N LEU A 130 9.15 -13.24 3.20
CA LEU A 130 10.18 -12.23 3.01
C LEU A 130 9.72 -11.11 2.08
N LEU A 131 9.16 -11.46 0.92
CA LEU A 131 8.61 -10.48 -0.02
C LEU A 131 7.45 -9.70 0.58
N ALA A 132 6.53 -10.37 1.26
CA ALA A 132 5.40 -9.74 1.92
C ALA A 132 5.84 -8.77 3.04
N ALA A 133 6.90 -9.08 3.78
CA ALA A 133 7.50 -8.19 4.77
C ALA A 133 8.16 -6.98 4.09
N GLY A 134 8.95 -7.19 3.05
CA GLY A 134 9.58 -6.12 2.26
C GLY A 134 8.56 -5.14 1.69
N ILE A 135 7.49 -5.64 1.07
CA ILE A 135 6.39 -4.79 0.55
C ILE A 135 5.73 -3.97 1.68
N ARG A 136 5.53 -4.55 2.87
CA ARG A 136 4.97 -3.81 4.02
C ARG A 136 5.88 -2.68 4.46
N VAL A 137 7.17 -2.92 4.56
CA VAL A 137 8.16 -1.91 4.95
C VAL A 137 8.20 -0.78 3.93
N CYS A 138 8.31 -1.10 2.64
CA CYS A 138 8.28 -0.11 1.55
C CYS A 138 6.99 0.72 1.53
N SER A 139 5.84 0.07 1.73
CA SER A 139 4.54 0.75 1.77
C SER A 139 4.41 1.69 2.97
N ARG A 140 4.93 1.29 4.13
CA ARG A 140 4.96 2.15 5.33
C ARG A 140 5.87 3.37 5.12
N ALA A 141 7.05 3.16 4.52
CA ALA A 141 7.98 4.25 4.19
C ALA A 141 7.37 5.26 3.20
N LYS A 142 6.71 4.77 2.14
CA LYS A 142 5.98 5.63 1.19
C LYS A 142 4.88 6.44 1.88
N ARG A 143 4.07 5.81 2.75
CA ARG A 143 3.00 6.51 3.49
C ARG A 143 3.54 7.60 4.42
N LYS A 144 4.68 7.34 5.10
CA LYS A 144 5.33 8.37 5.93
C LYS A 144 5.79 9.56 5.10
N ARG A 145 6.41 9.33 3.94
CA ARG A 145 6.86 10.40 3.03
C ARG A 145 5.71 11.19 2.40
N ALA A 146 4.61 10.52 2.05
CA ALA A 146 3.45 11.15 1.43
C ALA A 146 2.65 12.05 2.39
N ARG A 147 2.88 11.95 3.71
CA ARG A 147 2.26 12.81 4.71
C ARG A 147 3.02 14.11 4.97
N LEU A 148 4.28 14.20 4.54
CA LEU A 148 5.08 15.40 4.66
C LEU A 148 4.87 16.25 3.41
N LEU A 149 4.23 17.40 3.59
CA LEU A 149 3.95 18.37 2.55
C LEU A 149 4.81 19.61 2.75
N ARG A 150 5.10 20.29 1.66
CA ARG A 150 5.63 21.64 1.68
C ARG A 150 4.43 22.59 1.83
N VAL A 151 4.43 23.42 2.85
CA VAL A 151 3.32 24.32 3.19
C VAL A 151 3.82 25.76 3.16
N TRP A 152 3.09 26.63 2.49
CA TRP A 152 3.30 28.06 2.52
C TRP A 152 2.21 28.70 3.38
N LEU A 153 2.63 29.38 4.45
CA LEU A 153 1.76 30.06 5.37
C LEU A 153 1.85 31.55 5.12
N TYR A 154 0.70 32.17 4.90
CA TYR A 154 0.60 33.59 4.62
C TYR A 154 -0.12 34.28 5.78
N ALA A 155 0.53 35.28 6.37
CA ALA A 155 -0.08 36.14 7.38
C ALA A 155 0.59 37.53 7.34
N ASN A 156 -0.19 38.58 7.53
CA ASN A 156 0.29 39.98 7.61
C ASN A 156 1.19 40.39 6.44
N GLY A 157 0.89 39.95 5.22
CA GLY A 157 1.69 40.26 4.02
C GLY A 157 3.04 39.51 3.97
N LYS A 158 3.34 38.64 4.93
CA LYS A 158 4.53 37.80 4.96
C LYS A 158 4.18 36.38 4.53
N CYS A 159 5.17 35.67 3.99
CA CYS A 159 5.07 34.26 3.64
C CYS A 159 6.16 33.46 4.34
N HIS A 160 5.81 32.35 4.94
CA HIS A 160 6.75 31.40 5.53
C HIS A 160 6.58 30.03 4.87
N GLU A 161 7.70 29.46 4.38
CA GLU A 161 7.73 28.10 3.84
C GLU A 161 8.19 27.15 4.93
N GLY A 162 7.37 26.12 5.17
CA GLY A 162 7.65 25.09 6.18
C GLY A 162 7.31 23.70 5.68
N ARG A 163 7.61 22.69 6.52
CA ARG A 163 7.17 21.32 6.31
C ARG A 163 5.98 21.02 7.20
N GLY A 164 4.85 20.69 6.58
CA GLY A 164 3.64 20.27 7.29
C GLY A 164 3.43 18.76 7.24
N LEU A 165 2.96 18.20 8.33
CA LEU A 165 2.47 16.82 8.37
C LEU A 165 0.96 16.83 8.08
N TYR A 166 0.56 16.24 6.96
CA TYR A 166 -0.85 16.04 6.65
C TYR A 166 -1.40 14.88 7.50
N ASP A 167 -2.19 15.22 8.50
CA ASP A 167 -2.84 14.23 9.37
C ASP A 167 -4.29 14.02 8.96
N THR A 168 -4.58 12.87 8.35
CA THR A 168 -5.95 12.48 7.96
C THR A 168 -6.84 12.13 9.15
N GLY A 169 -6.26 11.99 10.34
CA GLY A 169 -6.96 11.72 11.61
C GLY A 169 -7.18 12.97 12.45
N ASN A 170 -6.86 14.17 11.94
CA ASN A 170 -7.08 15.42 12.67
C ASN A 170 -8.57 15.62 12.98
N GLN A 171 -8.89 15.66 14.26
CA GLN A 171 -10.24 15.89 14.79
C GLN A 171 -10.39 17.29 15.42
N LEU A 172 -9.37 18.13 15.29
CA LEU A 172 -9.42 19.49 15.82
C LEU A 172 -10.22 20.39 14.88
N TRP A 173 -11.30 20.90 15.40
CA TRP A 173 -12.20 21.81 14.69
C TRP A 173 -12.38 23.08 15.52
N ASP A 174 -12.39 24.21 14.84
CA ASP A 174 -12.77 25.47 15.46
C ASP A 174 -14.26 25.45 15.76
N PRO A 175 -14.68 25.60 17.04
CA PRO A 175 -16.09 25.54 17.41
C PRO A 175 -16.91 26.73 16.88
N VAL A 176 -16.26 27.85 16.52
CA VAL A 176 -16.92 29.06 16.03
C VAL A 176 -17.12 29.01 14.50
N SER A 177 -16.03 28.75 13.78
CA SER A 177 -16.06 28.77 12.30
C SER A 177 -16.34 27.40 11.66
N ASN A 178 -16.36 26.34 12.46
CA ASN A 178 -16.49 24.94 12.03
C ASN A 178 -15.46 24.57 10.93
N LYS A 179 -14.22 25.06 11.06
CA LYS A 179 -13.11 24.78 10.16
C LYS A 179 -12.08 23.89 10.85
N PRO A 180 -11.35 23.05 10.11
CA PRO A 180 -10.27 22.25 10.68
C PRO A 180 -9.12 23.15 11.16
N VAL A 181 -8.59 22.84 12.33
CA VAL A 181 -7.48 23.58 12.95
C VAL A 181 -6.16 22.86 12.65
N SER A 182 -5.12 23.64 12.36
CA SER A 182 -3.75 23.15 12.18
C SER A 182 -2.88 23.56 13.36
N ILE A 183 -2.03 22.64 13.84
CA ILE A 183 -1.05 22.93 14.88
C ILE A 183 0.25 23.35 14.20
N GLY A 184 0.79 24.50 14.60
CA GLY A 184 2.06 25.05 14.11
C GLY A 184 3.11 25.16 15.20
N ASP A 185 4.39 25.08 14.81
CA ASP A 185 5.53 25.31 15.70
C ASP A 185 5.71 26.80 16.00
N SER A 186 6.31 27.13 17.16
CA SER A 186 6.62 28.50 17.58
C SER A 186 7.47 29.27 16.55
N ALA A 187 8.37 28.61 15.86
CA ALA A 187 9.18 29.20 14.79
C ALA A 187 8.35 29.83 13.66
N ILE A 188 7.14 29.30 13.40
CA ILE A 188 6.21 29.86 12.41
C ILE A 188 5.69 31.24 12.85
N TRP A 189 5.41 31.36 14.14
CA TRP A 189 4.92 32.60 14.74
C TRP A 189 5.97 33.72 14.67
N GLU A 190 7.23 33.36 14.94
CA GLU A 190 8.35 34.30 14.86
C GLU A 190 8.55 34.86 13.46
N ALA A 191 8.33 34.01 12.45
CA ALA A 191 8.48 34.42 11.05
C ALA A 191 7.32 35.30 10.53
N LEU A 192 6.09 35.06 11.00
CA LEU A 192 4.88 35.65 10.44
C LEU A 192 4.36 36.87 11.22
N PHE A 193 4.63 36.92 12.52
CA PHE A 193 4.07 37.94 13.42
C PHE A 193 5.13 38.93 13.95
N SER A 194 4.67 40.10 14.38
CA SER A 194 5.53 41.10 15.02
C SER A 194 5.89 40.66 16.45
N PRO A 195 7.02 41.13 17.01
CA PRO A 195 7.42 40.80 18.38
C PRO A 195 6.34 41.08 19.42
N GLN A 196 5.58 42.15 19.25
CA GLN A 196 4.49 42.55 20.16
C GLN A 196 3.36 41.53 20.23
N VAL A 197 2.99 40.96 19.06
CA VAL A 197 1.96 39.91 18.96
C VAL A 197 2.47 38.59 19.57
N ARG A 198 3.74 38.29 19.34
CA ARG A 198 4.40 37.09 19.86
C ARG A 198 4.44 37.11 21.40
N ASP A 199 4.89 38.22 21.97
CA ASP A 199 5.00 38.38 23.44
C ASP A 199 3.62 38.31 24.11
N GLY A 200 2.57 38.85 23.43
CA GLY A 200 1.19 38.70 23.90
C GLY A 200 0.69 37.26 23.89
N LEU A 201 1.05 36.46 22.84
CA LEU A 201 0.68 35.05 22.76
C LEU A 201 1.41 34.18 23.80
N LEU A 202 2.70 34.45 24.05
CA LEU A 202 3.47 33.72 25.07
C LEU A 202 2.91 33.95 26.47
N LYS A 203 2.62 35.21 26.84
CA LYS A 203 1.99 35.55 28.12
C LYS A 203 0.61 34.89 28.28
N PHE A 204 -0.15 34.77 27.21
CA PHE A 204 -1.44 34.06 27.23
C PHE A 204 -1.26 32.55 27.52
N GLY A 205 -0.24 31.93 26.95
CA GLY A 205 0.08 30.51 27.18
C GLY A 205 0.58 30.22 28.61
N GLU A 206 1.17 31.20 29.28
CA GLU A 206 1.66 31.10 30.68
C GLU A 206 0.59 31.41 31.75
N GLY A 207 -0.64 31.76 31.32
CA GLY A 207 -1.75 32.02 32.24
C GLY A 207 -1.71 33.40 32.91
N GLU A 208 -0.84 34.30 32.48
CA GLU A 208 -0.81 35.69 32.92
C GLU A 208 -1.89 36.53 32.19
N ASN A 209 -2.80 37.09 32.96
CA ASN A 209 -3.94 37.93 32.49
C ASN A 209 -3.50 39.33 32.01
N PRO A 210 -4.35 40.02 31.25
CA PRO A 210 -5.25 39.66 30.18
C PRO A 210 -4.66 40.05 28.82
N VAL A 211 -4.84 39.21 27.84
CA VAL A 211 -4.61 39.61 26.44
C VAL A 211 -5.55 40.77 26.14
N ASP A 212 -5.00 41.89 25.72
CA ASP A 212 -5.74 43.03 25.24
C ASP A 212 -6.78 42.58 24.22
N ALA A 213 -8.06 42.93 24.46
CA ALA A 213 -9.14 42.54 23.55
C ALA A 213 -8.85 43.00 22.09
N GLY A 214 -8.09 44.08 21.91
CA GLY A 214 -7.60 44.54 20.61
C GLY A 214 -6.60 43.56 19.95
N LEU A 215 -5.81 42.84 20.74
CA LEU A 215 -4.89 41.83 20.26
C LEU A 215 -5.65 40.58 19.77
N LEU A 216 -6.65 40.14 20.52
CA LEU A 216 -7.52 39.02 20.15
C LEU A 216 -8.28 39.27 18.87
N VAL A 217 -8.80 40.48 18.68
CA VAL A 217 -9.48 40.90 17.44
C VAL A 217 -8.52 40.91 16.25
N ARG A 218 -7.26 41.28 16.42
CA ARG A 218 -6.23 41.26 15.37
C ARG A 218 -5.76 39.83 15.03
N LEU A 219 -5.83 38.95 15.98
CA LEU A 219 -5.48 37.53 15.80
C LEU A 219 -6.62 36.72 15.19
N HIS A 220 -7.86 37.10 15.45
CA HIS A 220 -9.02 36.53 14.78
C HIS A 220 -9.11 37.06 13.32
N PRO A 221 -9.29 36.23 12.29
CA PRO A 221 -9.74 34.82 12.30
C PRO A 221 -8.61 33.78 12.20
N HIS A 222 -7.37 34.14 12.50
CA HIS A 222 -6.21 33.29 12.22
C HIS A 222 -5.83 32.36 13.37
N PHE A 223 -6.19 32.70 14.61
CA PHE A 223 -5.81 31.95 15.82
C PHE A 223 -6.96 31.87 16.80
N LEU A 224 -7.08 30.69 17.38
CA LEU A 224 -7.91 30.40 18.56
C LEU A 224 -6.96 30.01 19.69
N PRO A 225 -6.98 30.73 20.80
CA PRO A 225 -6.31 30.25 22.00
C PRO A 225 -7.05 29.02 22.53
N PHE A 226 -6.31 27.97 22.83
CA PHE A 226 -6.80 26.78 23.52
C PHE A 226 -6.39 26.85 24.98
#